data_b044ad9099804da140afdf1a2753ae1e
#
_entry.id   b044ad9099804da140afdf1a2753ae1e
#
_cell.length_a   1.000
_cell.length_b   1.000
_cell.length_c   1.000
_cell.angle_alpha   90.00
_cell.angle_beta   90.00
_cell.angle_gamma   90.00
#
_symmetry.space_group_name_H-M   'P 1'
#
loop_
_entity.id
_entity.type
_entity.pdbx_description
1 polymer ?
#
loop_
_entity_poly.entity_id
_entity_poly.type
_entity_poly.pdbx_seq_one_letter_code
_entity_poly.pdbx_strand_id
1 'polypeptide(L)'
;MIIPGEIYLADFDQAGAHPVIVVSREELNRGRYALVVVCTSARFTVRRTLPTCVPFLAGRFGFTTDCVAQCENVLSIEKDQLDLSSGPLGRLDDMAMRDVIKAIGHVIESDCEPD
;
A
#
# COMPACT_ATOMS: atom_id res chain seq x y z
N MET A 1 -7.58 13.82 7.69
CA MET A 1 -7.58 12.53 8.41
C MET A 1 -7.18 11.43 7.46
N ILE A 2 -6.21 10.61 7.86
CA ILE A 2 -5.67 9.54 7.02
C ILE A 2 -6.42 8.25 7.35
N ILE A 3 -7.02 7.62 6.35
CA ILE A 3 -7.84 6.43 6.56
C ILE A 3 -7.33 5.26 5.69
N PRO A 4 -7.58 4.01 6.13
CA PRO A 4 -7.12 2.84 5.38
C PRO A 4 -7.63 2.82 3.95
N GLY A 5 -6.77 2.40 3.05
CA GLY A 5 -7.08 2.33 1.62
C GLY A 5 -6.69 3.56 0.85
N GLU A 6 -6.46 4.68 1.52
CA GLU A 6 -6.01 5.89 0.83
C GLU A 6 -4.60 5.72 0.29
N ILE A 7 -4.35 6.34 -0.85
CA ILE A 7 -3.08 6.22 -1.57
C ILE A 7 -2.42 7.59 -1.60
N TYR A 8 -1.16 7.64 -1.18
CA TYR A 8 -0.39 8.88 -1.19
C TYR A 8 0.97 8.63 -1.83
N LEU A 9 1.62 9.68 -2.30
CA LEU A 9 3.04 9.59 -2.63
C LEU A 9 3.84 9.72 -1.35
N ALA A 10 4.83 8.86 -1.17
CA ALA A 10 5.76 8.92 -0.06
C ALA A 10 7.16 9.11 -0.60
N ASP A 11 7.94 9.96 0.06
CA ASP A 11 9.31 10.22 -0.33
C ASP A 11 10.25 9.32 0.46
N PHE A 12 11.00 8.51 -0.26
CA PHE A 12 11.96 7.58 0.31
C PHE A 12 13.40 8.01 0.01
N ASP A 13 13.65 9.30 -0.08
CA ASP A 13 14.98 9.88 -0.31
C ASP A 13 15.60 9.32 -1.58
N GLN A 14 16.66 8.51 -1.45
CA GLN A 14 17.38 8.00 -2.62
C GLN A 14 16.55 7.07 -3.48
N ALA A 15 15.62 6.36 -2.89
CA ALA A 15 14.74 5.50 -3.64
C ALA A 15 13.62 6.27 -4.38
N GLY A 16 13.49 7.56 -4.10
CA GLY A 16 12.52 8.42 -4.77
C GLY A 16 11.13 8.33 -4.19
N ALA A 17 10.17 8.90 -4.90
CA ALA A 17 8.79 8.90 -4.46
C ALA A 17 8.07 7.69 -5.03
N HIS A 18 7.31 7.02 -4.18
CA HIS A 18 6.50 5.88 -4.58
C HIS A 18 5.09 6.03 -4.05
N PRO A 19 4.08 5.55 -4.76
CA PRO A 19 2.74 5.47 -4.19
C PRO A 19 2.77 4.46 -3.04
N VAL A 20 2.05 4.78 -1.98
CA VAL A 20 1.88 3.86 -0.85
C VAL A 20 0.40 3.81 -0.51
N ILE A 21 -0.03 2.64 -0.05
CA ILE A 21 -1.40 2.41 0.38
C ILE A 21 -1.41 2.37 1.90
N VAL A 22 -2.22 3.21 2.52
CA VAL A 22 -2.36 3.20 3.97
C VAL A 22 -3.15 1.95 4.36
N VAL A 23 -2.61 1.16 5.27
CA VAL A 23 -3.27 -0.07 5.73
C VAL A 23 -3.61 -0.02 7.21
N SER A 24 -3.08 0.93 7.96
CA SER A 24 -3.38 1.05 9.38
C SER A 24 -4.71 1.73 9.62
N ARG A 25 -5.34 1.36 10.73
CA ARG A 25 -6.64 1.90 11.12
C ARG A 25 -6.57 3.39 11.41
N GLU A 26 -7.69 4.05 11.23
CA GLU A 26 -7.80 5.48 11.42
C GLU A 26 -7.35 5.92 12.81
N GLU A 27 -7.71 5.16 13.84
CA GLU A 27 -7.34 5.48 15.21
C GLU A 27 -5.82 5.52 15.39
N LEU A 28 -5.11 4.60 14.74
CA LEU A 28 -3.65 4.58 14.79
C LEU A 28 -3.06 5.73 14.01
N ASN A 29 -3.73 6.11 12.92
CA ASN A 29 -3.24 7.17 12.03
C ASN A 29 -3.37 8.57 12.64
N ARG A 30 -4.02 8.70 13.78
CA ARG A 30 -4.07 9.98 14.49
C ARG A 30 -2.72 10.33 15.11
N GLY A 31 -1.86 9.33 15.32
CA GLY A 31 -0.54 9.56 15.85
C GLY A 31 0.42 10.06 14.79
N ARG A 32 1.70 9.92 15.06
CA ARG A 32 2.76 10.42 14.19
C ARG A 32 3.04 9.51 13.01
N TYR A 33 2.71 8.23 13.11
CA TYR A 33 3.06 7.21 12.13
C TYR A 33 1.83 6.61 11.50
N ALA A 34 2.02 6.03 10.32
CA ALA A 34 1.02 5.20 9.66
C ALA A 34 1.73 3.99 9.06
N LEU A 35 1.02 2.86 8.99
CA LEU A 35 1.52 1.69 8.29
C LEU A 35 1.08 1.77 6.85
N VAL A 36 2.02 1.56 5.95
CA VAL A 36 1.76 1.63 4.52
C VAL A 36 2.38 0.44 3.79
N VAL A 37 1.79 0.10 2.64
CA VAL A 37 2.35 -0.87 1.71
C VAL A 37 2.90 -0.08 0.53
N VAL A 38 4.13 -0.35 0.14
CA VAL A 38 4.79 0.37 -0.96
C VAL A 38 4.38 -0.23 -2.29
N CYS A 39 4.07 0.62 -3.27
CA CYS A 39 3.75 0.21 -4.62
C CYS A 39 4.91 0.51 -5.55
N THR A 40 5.12 -0.36 -6.54
CA THR A 40 6.19 -0.18 -7.52
C THR A 40 5.72 -0.63 -8.89
N SER A 41 6.20 0.05 -9.93
CA SER A 41 5.96 -0.37 -11.31
C SER A 41 7.07 -1.30 -11.80
N ALA A 42 8.17 -1.41 -11.08
CA ALA A 42 9.30 -2.24 -11.48
C ALA A 42 8.91 -3.70 -11.53
N ARG A 43 9.28 -4.37 -12.62
CA ARG A 43 9.06 -5.81 -12.82
C ARG A 43 7.59 -6.20 -12.66
N PHE A 44 6.71 -5.35 -13.11
CA PHE A 44 5.25 -5.56 -12.97
C PHE A 44 4.82 -6.92 -13.53
N THR A 45 5.30 -7.29 -14.71
CA THR A 45 4.89 -8.54 -15.39
C THR A 45 5.19 -9.77 -14.54
N VAL A 46 6.30 -9.77 -13.83
CA VAL A 46 6.68 -10.89 -12.97
C VAL A 46 5.96 -10.81 -11.64
N ARG A 47 6.00 -9.64 -11.01
CA ARG A 47 5.47 -9.46 -9.65
C ARG A 47 3.96 -9.63 -9.57
N ARG A 48 3.24 -9.33 -10.64
CA ARG A 48 1.77 -9.44 -10.63
C ARG A 48 1.28 -10.87 -10.43
N THR A 49 2.14 -11.86 -10.59
CA THR A 49 1.77 -13.27 -10.43
C THR A 49 2.07 -13.80 -9.02
N LEU A 50 2.72 -12.99 -8.18
CA LEU A 50 3.12 -13.42 -6.86
C LEU A 50 1.96 -13.24 -5.86
N PRO A 51 1.75 -14.21 -4.96
CA PRO A 51 0.66 -14.08 -3.98
C PRO A 51 0.88 -12.95 -2.96
N THR A 52 2.10 -12.44 -2.83
CA THR A 52 2.41 -11.33 -1.94
C THR A 52 2.25 -9.98 -2.61
N CYS A 53 1.90 -9.95 -3.89
CA CYS A 53 1.74 -8.71 -4.65
C CYS A 53 0.31 -8.59 -5.17
N VAL A 54 -0.22 -7.38 -5.16
CA VAL A 54 -1.54 -7.10 -5.72
C VAL A 54 -1.37 -6.12 -6.87
N PRO A 55 -1.74 -6.52 -8.11
CA PRO A 55 -1.56 -5.65 -9.27
C PRO A 55 -2.69 -4.62 -9.39
N PHE A 56 -2.32 -3.43 -9.84
CA PHE A 56 -3.25 -2.37 -10.17
C PHE A 56 -2.88 -1.78 -11.52
N LEU A 57 -3.85 -1.69 -12.42
CA LEU A 57 -3.64 -1.11 -13.73
C LEU A 57 -3.75 0.42 -13.67
N ALA A 58 -3.06 1.07 -14.58
CA ALA A 58 -3.13 2.52 -14.72
C ALA A 58 -4.58 2.96 -14.85
N GLY A 59 -4.92 4.05 -14.20
CA GLY A 59 -6.28 4.59 -14.20
C GLY A 59 -7.17 4.05 -13.08
N ARG A 60 -6.74 3.02 -12.35
CA ARG A 60 -7.51 2.50 -11.24
C ARG A 60 -7.06 3.18 -9.95
N PHE A 61 -8.00 3.60 -9.14
CA PHE A 61 -7.78 4.12 -7.79
C PHE A 61 -6.78 5.28 -7.69
N GLY A 62 -6.56 5.99 -8.80
CA GLY A 62 -5.61 7.11 -8.83
C GLY A 62 -4.19 6.75 -9.24
N PHE A 63 -3.92 5.48 -9.55
CA PHE A 63 -2.60 5.10 -10.08
C PHE A 63 -2.45 5.57 -11.53
N THR A 64 -1.27 6.10 -11.85
CA THR A 64 -1.00 6.63 -13.19
C THR A 64 -0.25 5.63 -14.07
N THR A 65 0.32 4.60 -13.48
CA THR A 65 1.03 3.54 -14.20
C THR A 65 0.63 2.20 -13.63
N ASP A 66 0.80 1.14 -14.44
CA ASP A 66 0.62 -0.22 -13.93
C ASP A 66 1.64 -0.45 -12.82
N CYS A 67 1.19 -0.93 -11.69
CA CYS A 67 2.05 -1.17 -10.54
C CYS A 67 1.52 -2.31 -9.69
N VAL A 68 2.34 -2.77 -8.76
CA VAL A 68 1.91 -3.75 -7.78
C VAL A 68 2.12 -3.19 -6.39
N ALA A 69 1.19 -3.51 -5.49
CA ALA A 69 1.40 -3.32 -4.06
C ALA A 69 2.30 -4.46 -3.59
N GLN A 70 3.49 -4.12 -3.09
CA GLN A 70 4.43 -5.12 -2.57
C GLN A 70 4.09 -5.36 -1.11
N CYS A 71 3.24 -6.33 -0.84
CA CYS A 71 2.76 -6.54 0.52
C CYS A 71 3.82 -7.14 1.44
N GLU A 72 4.96 -7.56 0.89
CA GLU A 72 6.13 -7.89 1.72
C GLU A 72 6.86 -6.62 2.18
N ASN A 73 6.51 -5.46 1.64
CA ASN A 73 7.16 -4.20 1.98
C ASN A 73 6.16 -3.31 2.72
N VAL A 74 5.85 -3.70 3.96
CA VAL A 74 4.97 -2.96 4.86
C VAL A 74 5.86 -2.14 5.78
N LEU A 75 5.66 -0.83 5.78
CA LEU A 75 6.51 0.09 6.53
C LEU A 75 5.68 0.95 7.47
N SER A 76 6.25 1.22 8.65
CA SER A 76 5.75 2.26 9.53
C SER A 76 6.51 3.53 9.17
N ILE A 77 5.82 4.55 8.66
CA ILE A 77 6.48 5.78 8.24
C ILE A 77 5.87 6.97 8.98
N GLU A 78 6.64 8.05 9.07
CA GLU A 78 6.12 9.28 9.63
C GLU A 78 5.19 9.93 8.62
N LYS A 79 4.11 10.53 9.11
CA LYS A 79 3.12 11.12 8.20
C LYS A 79 3.68 12.29 7.40
N ASP A 80 4.75 12.94 7.87
CA ASP A 80 5.38 14.01 7.10
C ASP A 80 6.15 13.50 5.88
N GLN A 81 6.37 12.19 5.76
CA GLN A 81 6.92 11.61 4.53
C GLN A 81 5.87 11.48 3.45
N LEU A 82 4.59 11.62 3.78
CA LEU A 82 3.50 11.55 2.81
C LEU A 82 3.25 12.93 2.22
N ASP A 83 2.98 12.97 0.92
CA ASP A 83 2.55 14.20 0.29
C ASP A 83 1.05 14.38 0.54
N LEU A 84 0.71 15.19 1.52
CA LEU A 84 -0.67 15.44 1.91
C LEU A 84 -1.22 16.71 1.30
N SER A 85 -0.44 17.41 0.47
CA SER A 85 -0.77 18.76 0.02
C SER A 85 -2.03 18.81 -0.82
N SER A 86 -2.30 17.80 -1.61
CA SER A 86 -3.50 17.79 -2.47
C SER A 86 -4.46 16.67 -2.10
N GLY A 87 -4.31 16.11 -0.90
CA GLY A 87 -5.12 14.96 -0.50
C GLY A 87 -4.62 13.66 -1.11
N PRO A 88 -5.34 12.57 -0.94
CA PRO A 88 -4.90 11.28 -1.48
C PRO A 88 -5.00 11.26 -3.00
N LEU A 89 -4.16 10.45 -3.63
CA LEU A 89 -4.23 10.18 -5.07
C LEU A 89 -5.51 9.43 -5.41
N GLY A 90 -5.99 8.62 -4.49
CA GLY A 90 -7.19 7.83 -4.64
C GLY A 90 -7.38 6.97 -3.42
N ARG A 91 -8.34 6.04 -3.51
CA ARG A 91 -8.64 5.15 -2.40
C ARG A 91 -9.10 3.81 -2.95
N LEU A 92 -8.58 2.73 -2.38
CA LEU A 92 -9.03 1.39 -2.74
C LEU A 92 -10.47 1.17 -2.31
N ASP A 93 -11.22 0.42 -3.11
CA ASP A 93 -12.53 -0.05 -2.68
C ASP A 93 -12.36 -1.26 -1.74
N ASP A 94 -13.48 -1.75 -1.21
CA ASP A 94 -13.44 -2.83 -0.22
C ASP A 94 -12.82 -4.11 -0.78
N MET A 95 -13.11 -4.46 -2.03
CA MET A 95 -12.55 -5.66 -2.64
C MET A 95 -11.05 -5.55 -2.80
N ALA A 96 -10.58 -4.42 -3.31
CA ALA A 96 -9.14 -4.21 -3.48
C ALA A 96 -8.42 -4.21 -2.14
N MET A 97 -9.04 -3.61 -1.12
CA MET A 97 -8.45 -3.61 0.22
C MET A 97 -8.37 -5.02 0.80
N ARG A 98 -9.37 -5.86 0.56
CA ARG A 98 -9.33 -7.25 0.98
C ARG A 98 -8.21 -8.02 0.30
N ASP A 99 -7.96 -7.73 -0.99
CA ASP A 99 -6.87 -8.37 -1.72
C ASP A 99 -5.53 -8.00 -1.09
N VAL A 100 -5.36 -6.74 -0.71
CA VAL A 100 -4.13 -6.29 -0.04
C VAL A 100 -3.97 -6.99 1.31
N ILE A 101 -5.03 -7.04 2.10
CA ILE A 101 -4.98 -7.69 3.42
C ILE A 101 -4.64 -9.17 3.27
N LYS A 102 -5.23 -9.84 2.29
CA LYS A 102 -4.94 -11.24 2.02
C LYS A 102 -3.49 -11.45 1.62
N ALA A 103 -2.96 -10.57 0.79
CA ALA A 103 -1.56 -10.65 0.37
C ALA A 103 -0.62 -10.41 1.54
N ILE A 104 -0.94 -9.49 2.45
CA ILE A 104 -0.17 -9.29 3.67
C ILE A 104 -0.18 -10.59 4.50
N GLY A 105 -1.32 -11.28 4.54
CA GLY A 105 -1.42 -12.55 5.23
C GLY A 105 -0.47 -13.60 4.66
N HIS A 106 -0.17 -13.55 3.38
CA HIS A 106 0.82 -14.45 2.78
C HIS A 106 2.25 -14.10 3.15
N VAL A 107 2.50 -12.88 3.57
CA VAL A 107 3.83 -12.45 4.01
C VAL A 107 4.05 -12.84 5.47
N ILE A 108 3.02 -12.67 6.28
CA ILE A 108 3.07 -13.01 7.69
C ILE A 108 2.60 -14.46 7.82
N GLU A 109 3.15 -15.17 8.77
CA GLU A 109 2.72 -16.55 8.96
C GLU A 109 1.36 -16.58 9.60
N SER A 110 0.36 -16.31 8.78
CA SER A 110 -1.01 -16.22 9.26
C SER A 110 -1.78 -17.52 9.11
N ASP A 111 -1.17 -18.53 8.47
CA ASP A 111 -1.80 -19.82 8.37
C ASP A 111 -1.36 -20.70 9.47
N CYS A 112 -0.98 -20.15 10.56
CA CYS A 112 -0.82 -20.93 11.77
C CYS A 112 -2.11 -21.58 12.00
N GLU A 113 -2.23 -22.74 11.48
CA GLU A 113 -3.44 -23.42 11.55
C GLU A 113 -3.76 -23.73 12.91
N PRO A 114 -4.88 -23.38 13.38
CA PRO A 114 -5.27 -23.81 14.67
C PRO A 114 -5.55 -25.27 14.55
N ASP A 115 -5.52 -25.88 13.72
CA ASP A 115 -5.82 -27.25 13.61
C ASP A 115 -6.94 -27.74 14.33
#